data_7db3ffdd617ed07ec5fb16c631c46e34
#
_entry.id   7db3ffdd617ed07ec5fb16c631c46e34
#
_cell.length_a   1.000
_cell.length_b   1.000
_cell.length_c   1.000
_cell.angle_alpha   90.00
_cell.angle_beta   90.00
_cell.angle_gamma   90.00
#
_symmetry.space_group_name_H-M   'P 1'
#
loop_
_entity.id
_entity.type
_entity.pdbx_description
1 polymer ?
#
loop_
_entity_poly.entity_id
_entity_poly.type
_entity_poly.pdbx_seq_one_letter_code
_entity_poly.pdbx_strand_id
1 'polypeptide(L)'
;MYVAVKGGEKAIDNAHRWLGEMRRGDRRVPQLETAQISEQMTLAVSRVMAEGSLYDAELAALAIKQARGDLIEAIFLIRAYRTTLPRFGYTSPIETARMRCRRRVSATFKDVPGGQILGPTFDYTHRLLDFKLLAESEDEQAEEAIPQDSADVPHVLGLLDRDGLIQKEHRTDEEPVDITREPLEMPASRAARLQVLARGDEGFILGLGYSTQRGYARNHAFVGEVRIGLVDVEMEIPELGFAISLGVIEVTECETVNQFIGCLLYTSDAADEGLGVDLGGRRII
;
A
#
# COMPACT_ATOMS: atom_id res chain seq x y z
N MET A 1 -6.21 23.95 11.92
CA MET A 1 -7.49 24.65 11.75
C MET A 1 -7.80 25.35 13.07
N TYR A 2 -7.76 26.65 13.07
CA TYR A 2 -8.15 27.44 14.26
C TYR A 2 -9.66 27.65 14.23
N VAL A 3 -10.38 26.93 15.08
CA VAL A 3 -11.79 27.18 15.30
C VAL A 3 -11.93 27.94 16.61
N ALA A 4 -12.51 29.11 16.56
CA ALA A 4 -12.83 29.86 17.77
C ALA A 4 -13.90 29.10 18.56
N VAL A 5 -13.52 28.51 19.69
CA VAL A 5 -14.41 27.73 20.55
C VAL A 5 -14.97 28.61 21.64
N LYS A 6 -16.30 28.69 21.71
CA LYS A 6 -16.99 29.37 22.81
C LYS A 6 -16.81 28.55 24.08
N GLY A 7 -16.20 29.12 25.10
CA GLY A 7 -15.86 28.42 26.36
C GLY A 7 -14.38 28.16 26.57
N GLY A 8 -13.52 28.44 25.56
CA GLY A 8 -12.07 28.43 25.68
C GLY A 8 -11.47 27.10 26.14
N GLU A 9 -10.38 27.15 26.89
CA GLU A 9 -9.58 25.98 27.32
C GLU A 9 -10.42 24.91 28.06
N LYS A 10 -11.36 25.33 28.90
CA LYS A 10 -12.21 24.37 29.65
C LYS A 10 -13.06 23.48 28.74
N ALA A 11 -13.54 24.04 27.63
CA ALA A 11 -14.32 23.28 26.66
C ALA A 11 -13.42 22.29 25.91
N ILE A 12 -12.20 22.69 25.57
CA ILE A 12 -11.19 21.84 24.91
C ILE A 12 -10.77 20.72 25.85
N ASP A 13 -10.48 21.00 27.11
CA ASP A 13 -10.10 19.99 28.10
C ASP A 13 -11.22 18.99 28.36
N ASN A 14 -12.46 19.45 28.38
CA ASN A 14 -13.61 18.57 28.50
C ASN A 14 -13.76 17.67 27.28
N ALA A 15 -13.56 18.22 26.07
CA ALA A 15 -13.60 17.44 24.84
C ALA A 15 -12.52 16.34 24.83
N HIS A 16 -11.29 16.66 25.25
CA HIS A 16 -10.20 15.69 25.37
C HIS A 16 -10.50 14.59 26.38
N ARG A 17 -11.05 14.95 27.55
CA ARG A 17 -11.44 13.97 28.55
C ARG A 17 -12.54 13.05 28.05
N TRP A 18 -13.57 13.62 27.44
CA TRP A 18 -14.66 12.84 26.85
C TRP A 18 -14.18 11.93 25.73
N LEU A 19 -13.32 12.44 24.84
CA LEU A 19 -12.69 11.59 23.82
C LEU A 19 -11.91 10.43 24.44
N GLY A 20 -11.19 10.67 25.51
CA GLY A 20 -10.48 9.63 26.28
C GLY A 20 -11.42 8.56 26.84
N GLU A 21 -12.55 8.96 27.43
CA GLU A 21 -13.57 8.04 27.92
C GLU A 21 -14.21 7.23 26.79
N MET A 22 -14.56 7.90 25.70
CA MET A 22 -15.13 7.24 24.51
C MET A 22 -14.15 6.24 23.88
N ARG A 23 -12.85 6.55 23.87
CA ARG A 23 -11.82 5.63 23.40
C ARG A 23 -11.66 4.43 24.35
N ARG A 24 -11.77 4.65 25.66
CA ARG A 24 -11.68 3.57 26.62
C ARG A 24 -12.85 2.60 26.53
N GLY A 25 -14.04 3.09 26.26
CA GLY A 25 -15.26 2.29 26.22
C GLY A 25 -15.65 1.69 27.57
N ASP A 26 -16.40 0.59 27.54
CA ASP A 26 -16.84 -0.12 28.75
C ASP A 26 -15.65 -0.68 29.52
N ARG A 27 -15.51 -0.29 30.77
CA ARG A 27 -14.38 -0.69 31.64
C ARG A 27 -14.44 -2.16 32.05
N ARG A 28 -15.53 -2.85 31.83
CA ARG A 28 -15.66 -4.31 32.04
C ARG A 28 -14.95 -5.10 30.94
N VAL A 29 -14.75 -4.49 29.77
CA VAL A 29 -13.99 -5.07 28.68
C VAL A 29 -12.52 -4.68 28.83
N PRO A 30 -11.57 -5.61 28.67
CA PRO A 30 -10.15 -5.30 28.67
C PRO A 30 -9.81 -4.20 27.67
N GLN A 31 -8.83 -3.39 28.02
CA GLN A 31 -8.39 -2.34 27.09
C GLN A 31 -7.66 -2.99 25.91
N LEU A 32 -8.02 -2.57 24.69
CA LEU A 32 -7.33 -2.98 23.49
C LEU A 32 -5.85 -2.53 23.53
N GLU A 33 -4.94 -3.44 23.32
CA GLU A 33 -3.50 -3.19 23.24
C GLU A 33 -3.05 -2.90 21.80
N THR A 34 -1.97 -2.13 21.64
CA THR A 34 -1.42 -1.85 20.30
C THR A 34 -0.89 -3.11 19.65
N ALA A 35 -0.32 -4.05 20.42
CA ALA A 35 0.12 -5.34 19.94
C ALA A 35 -1.02 -6.17 19.31
N GLN A 36 -2.22 -6.13 19.89
CA GLN A 36 -3.38 -6.80 19.32
C GLN A 36 -3.79 -6.20 17.98
N ILE A 37 -3.66 -4.88 17.83
CA ILE A 37 -3.94 -4.20 16.56
C ILE A 37 -2.89 -4.57 15.52
N SER A 38 -1.59 -4.51 15.87
CA SER A 38 -0.51 -4.80 14.92
C SER A 38 -0.56 -6.24 14.42
N GLU A 39 -0.92 -7.20 15.28
CA GLU A 39 -0.94 -8.63 14.92
C GLU A 39 -2.26 -9.09 14.28
N GLN A 40 -3.39 -8.57 14.74
CA GLN A 40 -4.70 -9.08 14.32
C GLN A 40 -5.41 -8.19 13.30
N MET A 41 -4.96 -6.94 13.11
CA MET A 41 -5.53 -6.00 12.15
C MET A 41 -4.49 -5.57 11.09
N THR A 42 -3.70 -6.51 10.61
CA THR A 42 -2.55 -6.24 9.72
C THR A 42 -2.93 -5.46 8.46
N LEU A 43 -4.10 -5.73 7.87
CA LEU A 43 -4.57 -5.00 6.68
C LEU A 43 -4.90 -3.53 6.99
N ALA A 44 -5.45 -3.24 8.17
CA ALA A 44 -5.70 -1.87 8.61
C ALA A 44 -4.39 -1.13 8.89
N VAL A 45 -3.44 -1.82 9.52
CA VAL A 45 -2.08 -1.29 9.79
C VAL A 45 -1.38 -0.97 8.47
N SER A 46 -1.37 -1.91 7.51
CA SER A 46 -0.78 -1.71 6.17
C SER A 46 -1.41 -0.52 5.45
N ARG A 47 -2.75 -0.37 5.50
CA ARG A 47 -3.44 0.77 4.90
C ARG A 47 -3.00 2.09 5.52
N VAL A 48 -2.91 2.16 6.84
CA VAL A 48 -2.50 3.38 7.54
C VAL A 48 -1.04 3.72 7.23
N MET A 49 -0.15 2.72 7.16
CA MET A 49 1.24 2.92 6.76
C MET A 49 1.33 3.45 5.33
N ALA A 50 0.66 2.81 4.38
CA ALA A 50 0.69 3.17 2.97
C ALA A 50 0.16 4.58 2.72
N GLU A 51 -1.07 4.89 3.13
CA GLU A 51 -1.65 6.23 2.94
C GLU A 51 -1.01 7.30 3.82
N GLY A 52 -0.56 6.93 5.03
CA GLY A 52 0.16 7.82 5.95
C GLY A 52 1.57 8.11 5.51
N SER A 53 2.10 7.27 4.63
CA SER A 53 3.45 7.36 4.09
C SER A 53 4.54 7.30 5.17
N LEU A 54 4.36 6.42 6.10
CA LEU A 54 5.32 6.10 7.14
C LEU A 54 5.22 4.61 7.46
N TYR A 55 6.23 3.85 7.05
CA TYR A 55 6.23 2.39 7.21
C TYR A 55 6.72 2.00 8.60
N ASP A 56 5.81 2.08 9.58
CA ASP A 56 6.05 1.73 10.98
C ASP A 56 4.76 1.15 11.57
N ALA A 57 4.75 -0.17 11.81
CA ALA A 57 3.57 -0.89 12.26
C ALA A 57 3.13 -0.50 13.68
N GLU A 58 4.07 -0.19 14.57
CA GLU A 58 3.76 0.22 15.94
C GLU A 58 3.10 1.59 15.97
N LEU A 59 3.63 2.53 15.21
CA LEU A 59 3.04 3.87 15.08
C LEU A 59 1.69 3.82 14.38
N ALA A 60 1.53 2.99 13.36
CA ALA A 60 0.24 2.79 12.70
C ALA A 60 -0.81 2.19 13.65
N ALA A 61 -0.44 1.16 14.41
CA ALA A 61 -1.31 0.56 15.44
C ALA A 61 -1.68 1.57 16.53
N LEU A 62 -0.72 2.39 16.97
CA LEU A 62 -0.97 3.48 17.91
C LEU A 62 -1.95 4.50 17.36
N ALA A 63 -1.79 4.90 16.09
CA ALA A 63 -2.69 5.84 15.42
C ALA A 63 -4.11 5.28 15.30
N ILE A 64 -4.26 4.01 14.92
CA ILE A 64 -5.56 3.32 14.86
C ILE A 64 -6.23 3.31 16.24
N LYS A 65 -5.48 2.97 17.28
CA LYS A 65 -5.98 2.99 18.65
C LYS A 65 -6.42 4.40 19.08
N GLN A 66 -5.59 5.40 18.80
CA GLN A 66 -5.87 6.80 19.13
C GLN A 66 -7.09 7.32 18.39
N ALA A 67 -7.23 6.96 17.11
CA ALA A 67 -8.36 7.31 16.27
C ALA A 67 -9.63 6.47 16.54
N ARG A 68 -9.63 5.56 17.51
CA ARG A 68 -10.77 4.69 17.84
C ARG A 68 -11.20 3.77 16.69
N GLY A 69 -10.27 3.37 15.83
CA GLY A 69 -10.53 2.53 14.67
C GLY A 69 -10.96 3.30 13.41
N ASP A 70 -11.03 4.63 13.44
CA ASP A 70 -11.22 5.44 12.24
C ASP A 70 -9.90 5.50 11.47
N LEU A 71 -9.83 4.80 10.32
CA LEU A 71 -8.60 4.72 9.54
C LEU A 71 -8.26 6.04 8.86
N ILE A 72 -9.24 6.87 8.52
CA ILE A 72 -9.00 8.18 7.91
C ILE A 72 -8.31 9.10 8.92
N GLU A 73 -8.81 9.15 10.15
CA GLU A 73 -8.18 9.92 11.21
C GLU A 73 -6.80 9.36 11.58
N ALA A 74 -6.63 8.02 11.59
CA ALA A 74 -5.33 7.38 11.83
C ALA A 74 -4.30 7.78 10.77
N ILE A 75 -4.68 7.79 9.49
CA ILE A 75 -3.84 8.25 8.37
C ILE A 75 -3.46 9.71 8.55
N PHE A 76 -4.42 10.56 8.95
CA PHE A 76 -4.16 11.98 9.22
C PHE A 76 -3.16 12.16 10.35
N LEU A 77 -3.28 11.39 11.44
CA LEU A 77 -2.34 11.42 12.55
C LEU A 77 -0.91 11.02 12.12
N ILE A 78 -0.79 9.96 11.32
CA ILE A 78 0.51 9.51 10.79
C ILE A 78 1.11 10.57 9.87
N ARG A 79 0.32 11.14 8.95
CA ARG A 79 0.79 12.23 8.06
C ARG A 79 1.28 13.43 8.85
N ALA A 80 0.55 13.82 9.90
CA ALA A 80 0.94 14.92 10.77
C ALA A 80 2.23 14.61 11.54
N TYR A 81 2.32 13.42 12.13
CA TYR A 81 3.52 12.98 12.86
C TYR A 81 4.74 12.95 11.95
N ARG A 82 4.61 12.39 10.75
CA ARG A 82 5.69 12.33 9.78
C ARG A 82 6.30 13.71 9.46
N THR A 83 5.50 14.77 9.43
CA THR A 83 6.02 16.13 9.20
C THR A 83 6.97 16.61 10.29
N THR A 84 6.95 15.99 11.46
CA THR A 84 7.86 16.32 12.58
C THR A 84 9.21 15.61 12.49
N LEU A 85 9.32 14.60 11.61
CA LEU A 85 10.54 13.81 11.44
C LEU A 85 11.47 14.48 10.41
N PRO A 86 12.78 14.52 10.68
CA PRO A 86 13.74 14.93 9.67
C PRO A 86 13.82 13.88 8.57
N ARG A 87 13.87 14.30 7.30
CA ARG A 87 14.18 13.40 6.20
C ARG A 87 15.68 13.18 6.15
N PHE A 88 16.10 11.94 6.30
CA PHE A 88 17.51 11.55 6.27
C PHE A 88 18.03 11.38 4.84
N GLY A 89 17.22 10.80 3.95
CA GLY A 89 17.60 10.55 2.57
C GLY A 89 16.43 10.01 1.75
N TYR A 90 16.76 9.48 0.60
CA TYR A 90 15.85 8.80 -0.31
C TYR A 90 16.32 7.35 -0.51
N THR A 91 15.38 6.44 -0.59
CA THR A 91 15.66 5.06 -0.98
C THR A 91 15.90 4.97 -2.49
N SER A 92 16.62 3.95 -2.91
CA SER A 92 16.63 3.54 -4.30
C SER A 92 15.24 3.06 -4.73
N PRO A 93 14.89 3.16 -6.02
CA PRO A 93 13.65 2.57 -6.51
C PRO A 93 13.58 1.08 -6.17
N ILE A 94 12.42 0.63 -5.68
CA ILE A 94 12.23 -0.79 -5.35
C ILE A 94 12.22 -1.65 -6.62
N GLU A 95 12.80 -2.86 -6.53
CA GLU A 95 12.90 -3.81 -7.63
C GLU A 95 11.83 -4.90 -7.47
N THR A 96 10.65 -4.69 -8.04
CA THR A 96 9.53 -5.64 -7.92
C THR A 96 9.77 -6.95 -8.68
N ALA A 97 10.75 -7.00 -9.58
CA ALA A 97 11.18 -8.25 -10.20
C ALA A 97 11.76 -9.24 -9.18
N ARG A 98 12.28 -8.73 -8.06
CA ARG A 98 12.82 -9.54 -6.94
C ARG A 98 11.80 -9.76 -5.82
N MET A 99 10.53 -9.44 -6.06
CA MET A 99 9.48 -9.62 -5.07
C MET A 99 9.38 -11.08 -4.62
N ARG A 100 9.44 -11.30 -3.33
CA ARG A 100 9.10 -12.58 -2.71
C ARG A 100 7.57 -12.69 -2.66
N CYS A 101 7.01 -13.29 -3.71
CA CYS A 101 5.57 -13.34 -3.90
C CYS A 101 4.88 -14.22 -2.86
N ARG A 102 3.97 -13.65 -2.09
CA ARG A 102 3.03 -14.33 -1.19
C ARG A 102 1.71 -14.64 -1.87
N ARG A 103 1.38 -13.85 -2.87
CA ARG A 103 0.21 -14.03 -3.72
C ARG A 103 0.58 -13.66 -5.15
N ARG A 104 0.14 -14.47 -6.10
CA ARG A 104 0.23 -14.19 -7.53
C ARG A 104 -0.93 -14.81 -8.25
N VAL A 105 -1.79 -14.01 -8.84
CA VAL A 105 -2.96 -14.45 -9.58
C VAL A 105 -3.11 -13.70 -10.89
N SER A 106 -3.67 -14.37 -11.89
CA SER A 106 -4.04 -13.74 -13.15
C SER A 106 -5.53 -13.98 -13.42
N ALA A 107 -6.23 -12.94 -13.85
CA ALA A 107 -7.62 -13.03 -14.25
C ALA A 107 -7.77 -13.49 -15.71
N THR A 108 -6.75 -13.34 -16.53
CA THR A 108 -6.76 -13.63 -17.98
C THR A 108 -5.89 -14.80 -18.36
N PHE A 109 -4.92 -15.17 -17.55
CA PHE A 109 -3.96 -16.24 -17.82
C PHE A 109 -4.19 -17.40 -16.87
N LYS A 110 -4.80 -18.47 -17.35
CA LYS A 110 -5.06 -19.66 -16.53
C LYS A 110 -3.77 -20.34 -16.07
N ASP A 111 -2.83 -20.48 -16.99
CA ASP A 111 -1.54 -21.14 -16.76
C ASP A 111 -0.40 -20.10 -16.86
N VAL A 112 -0.37 -19.17 -15.92
CA VAL A 112 0.66 -18.14 -15.90
C VAL A 112 2.04 -18.78 -15.65
N PRO A 113 3.08 -18.44 -16.47
CA PRO A 113 4.42 -18.98 -16.28
C PRO A 113 4.95 -18.73 -14.87
N GLY A 114 5.44 -19.77 -14.20
CA GLY A 114 5.84 -19.74 -12.80
C GLY A 114 4.73 -20.09 -11.81
N GLY A 115 3.50 -20.32 -12.31
CA GLY A 115 2.36 -20.74 -11.50
C GLY A 115 1.59 -19.61 -10.82
N GLN A 116 0.46 -19.97 -10.23
CA GLN A 116 -0.35 -19.10 -9.40
C GLN A 116 -0.15 -19.44 -7.93
N ILE A 117 -0.12 -18.42 -7.09
CA ILE A 117 -0.05 -18.52 -5.63
C ILE A 117 -1.27 -17.79 -5.09
N LEU A 118 -2.17 -18.49 -4.44
CA LEU A 118 -3.42 -17.88 -3.96
C LEU A 118 -3.17 -16.98 -2.74
N GLY A 119 -2.31 -17.40 -1.83
CA GLY A 119 -2.03 -16.67 -0.60
C GLY A 119 -3.25 -16.50 0.31
N PRO A 120 -3.13 -15.76 1.41
CA PRO A 120 -4.25 -15.43 2.28
C PRO A 120 -5.16 -14.40 1.58
N THR A 121 -6.34 -14.81 1.16
CA THR A 121 -7.26 -13.94 0.40
C THR A 121 -8.72 -14.22 0.71
N PHE A 122 -9.54 -13.17 0.66
CA PHE A 122 -10.99 -13.27 0.76
C PHE A 122 -11.68 -13.65 -0.56
N ASP A 123 -10.97 -13.68 -1.69
CA ASP A 123 -11.58 -13.84 -3.03
C ASP A 123 -12.26 -15.21 -3.23
N TYR A 124 -11.81 -16.23 -2.52
CA TYR A 124 -12.37 -17.59 -2.58
C TYR A 124 -13.31 -17.90 -1.41
N THR A 125 -13.58 -16.93 -0.57
CA THR A 125 -14.63 -17.01 0.46
C THR A 125 -15.97 -16.59 -0.15
N HIS A 126 -17.07 -17.07 0.42
CA HIS A 126 -18.41 -16.62 0.01
C HIS A 126 -18.73 -15.19 0.50
N ARG A 127 -17.80 -14.53 1.21
CA ARG A 127 -17.98 -13.21 1.83
C ARG A 127 -19.20 -13.13 2.74
N LEU A 128 -19.52 -14.24 3.38
CA LEU A 128 -20.54 -14.34 4.42
C LEU A 128 -19.90 -14.03 5.77
N LEU A 129 -20.73 -13.53 6.70
CA LEU A 129 -20.29 -13.38 8.09
C LEU A 129 -20.06 -14.75 8.72
N ASP A 130 -18.92 -14.92 9.34
CA ASP A 130 -18.60 -16.12 10.11
C ASP A 130 -19.00 -15.91 11.57
N PHE A 131 -20.15 -16.46 11.93
CA PHE A 131 -20.68 -16.36 13.29
C PHE A 131 -19.89 -17.17 14.32
N LYS A 132 -18.98 -18.06 13.90
CA LYS A 132 -18.11 -18.79 14.83
C LYS A 132 -17.14 -17.82 15.53
N LEU A 133 -16.77 -16.72 14.86
CA LEU A 133 -15.92 -15.69 15.43
C LEU A 133 -16.58 -14.92 16.60
N LEU A 134 -17.89 -15.10 16.85
CA LEU A 134 -18.55 -14.58 18.04
C LEU A 134 -18.36 -15.46 19.26
N ALA A 135 -18.01 -16.73 19.08
CA ALA A 135 -17.68 -17.60 20.19
C ALA A 135 -16.31 -17.19 20.74
N GLU A 136 -16.21 -17.00 22.06
CA GLU A 136 -14.93 -16.92 22.74
C GLU A 136 -14.32 -18.34 22.67
N SER A 137 -13.67 -18.66 21.59
CA SER A 137 -12.94 -19.91 21.45
C SER A 137 -11.59 -19.79 22.11
N GLU A 138 -11.28 -20.71 23.02
CA GLU A 138 -9.91 -21.11 23.31
C GLU A 138 -9.23 -21.37 21.97
N ASP A 139 -8.00 -20.85 21.77
CA ASP A 139 -7.23 -20.91 20.54
C ASP A 139 -7.59 -22.09 19.62
N GLU A 140 -8.39 -21.86 18.58
CA GLU A 140 -8.48 -22.83 17.50
C GLU A 140 -7.05 -22.97 16.97
N GLN A 141 -6.44 -24.11 17.19
CA GLN A 141 -5.17 -24.46 16.54
C GLN A 141 -5.45 -24.45 15.04
N ALA A 142 -5.22 -23.29 14.43
CA ALA A 142 -5.24 -23.19 12.98
C ALA A 142 -4.25 -24.24 12.46
N GLU A 143 -4.70 -25.11 11.56
CA GLU A 143 -3.78 -25.99 10.84
C GLU A 143 -2.66 -25.13 10.27
N GLU A 144 -1.41 -25.54 10.52
CA GLU A 144 -0.24 -24.80 10.12
C GLU A 144 -0.27 -24.65 8.60
N ALA A 145 -0.62 -23.44 8.12
CA ALA A 145 -0.60 -23.17 6.70
C ALA A 145 0.86 -23.22 6.22
N ILE A 146 1.10 -23.96 5.16
CA ILE A 146 2.41 -23.99 4.51
C ILE A 146 2.51 -22.71 3.68
N PRO A 147 3.35 -21.72 4.08
CA PRO A 147 3.56 -20.53 3.28
C PRO A 147 4.21 -20.94 1.95
N GLN A 148 3.57 -20.55 0.86
CA GLN A 148 4.16 -20.69 -0.47
C GLN A 148 4.79 -19.35 -0.84
N ASP A 149 6.04 -19.16 -0.46
CA ASP A 149 6.85 -18.05 -0.97
C ASP A 149 7.59 -18.53 -2.21
N SER A 150 7.46 -17.82 -3.33
CA SER A 150 8.30 -18.07 -4.49
C SER A 150 9.16 -16.85 -4.80
N ALA A 151 10.47 -17.05 -4.78
CA ALA A 151 11.43 -16.15 -5.40
C ALA A 151 11.49 -16.45 -6.93
N ASP A 152 11.84 -15.44 -7.72
CA ASP A 152 12.12 -15.55 -9.16
C ASP A 152 10.94 -15.97 -10.06
N VAL A 153 9.77 -15.43 -9.81
CA VAL A 153 8.63 -15.60 -10.71
C VAL A 153 8.66 -14.51 -11.79
N PRO A 154 8.75 -14.89 -13.08
CA PRO A 154 8.87 -13.90 -14.16
C PRO A 154 7.61 -13.04 -14.27
N HIS A 155 7.80 -11.74 -14.49
CA HIS A 155 6.71 -10.82 -14.80
C HIS A 155 6.09 -11.17 -16.15
N VAL A 156 4.77 -11.16 -16.24
CA VAL A 156 4.05 -11.42 -17.48
C VAL A 156 4.38 -10.38 -18.53
N LEU A 157 4.49 -9.10 -18.16
CA LEU A 157 4.94 -8.04 -19.05
C LEU A 157 6.36 -8.30 -19.60
N GLY A 158 7.26 -8.84 -18.76
CA GLY A 158 8.61 -9.22 -19.21
C GLY A 158 8.63 -10.33 -20.24
N LEU A 159 7.64 -11.22 -20.25
CA LEU A 159 7.48 -12.23 -21.29
C LEU A 159 7.05 -11.60 -22.62
N LEU A 160 6.05 -10.70 -22.57
CA LEU A 160 5.57 -9.99 -23.73
C LEU A 160 6.63 -9.04 -24.33
N ASP A 161 7.44 -8.40 -23.50
CA ASP A 161 8.54 -7.53 -23.94
C ASP A 161 9.62 -8.32 -24.70
N ARG A 162 9.92 -9.53 -24.23
CA ARG A 162 10.85 -10.44 -24.95
C ARG A 162 10.35 -10.81 -26.35
N ASP A 163 9.04 -10.94 -26.50
CA ASP A 163 8.40 -11.27 -27.78
C ASP A 163 8.17 -10.02 -28.65
N GLY A 164 8.62 -8.83 -28.21
CA GLY A 164 8.47 -7.57 -28.93
C GLY A 164 7.05 -7.05 -29.02
N LEU A 165 6.16 -7.51 -28.14
CA LEU A 165 4.73 -7.16 -28.13
C LEU A 165 4.43 -5.90 -27.32
N ILE A 166 5.44 -5.32 -26.66
CA ILE A 166 5.29 -4.10 -25.87
C ILE A 166 6.07 -2.97 -26.50
N GLN A 167 5.39 -1.86 -26.75
CA GLN A 167 6.05 -0.65 -27.20
C GLN A 167 6.83 -0.01 -26.04
N LYS A 168 8.16 0.06 -26.19
CA LYS A 168 9.01 0.76 -25.22
C LYS A 168 8.86 2.26 -25.38
N GLU A 169 8.67 2.95 -24.29
CA GLU A 169 8.66 4.40 -24.27
C GLU A 169 10.03 4.94 -23.87
N HIS A 170 10.37 6.12 -24.37
CA HIS A 170 11.60 6.81 -23.99
C HIS A 170 11.47 7.40 -22.58
N ARG A 171 12.45 7.15 -21.74
CA ARG A 171 12.58 7.85 -20.46
C ARG A 171 12.88 9.31 -20.71
N THR A 172 12.26 10.18 -19.94
CA THR A 172 12.71 11.57 -19.82
C THR A 172 13.74 11.61 -18.69
N ASP A 173 14.86 12.30 -18.93
CA ASP A 173 15.92 12.51 -17.91
C ASP A 173 15.53 13.60 -16.88
N GLU A 174 14.30 14.10 -16.94
CA GLU A 174 13.81 15.09 -15.98
C GLU A 174 13.51 14.45 -14.64
N GLU A 175 14.14 14.97 -13.59
CA GLU A 175 13.85 14.58 -12.23
C GLU A 175 12.42 15.05 -11.85
N PRO A 176 11.55 14.16 -11.37
CA PRO A 176 10.18 14.53 -11.02
C PRO A 176 10.15 15.42 -9.76
N VAL A 177 9.29 16.43 -9.78
CA VAL A 177 9.01 17.27 -8.61
C VAL A 177 8.47 16.43 -7.46
N ASP A 178 9.03 16.57 -6.27
CA ASP A 178 8.54 15.92 -5.04
C ASP A 178 7.42 16.77 -4.41
N ILE A 179 6.16 16.40 -4.63
CA ILE A 179 5.00 17.11 -4.08
C ILE A 179 4.90 17.06 -2.55
N THR A 180 5.75 16.29 -1.88
CA THR A 180 5.83 16.28 -0.42
C THR A 180 6.65 17.44 0.12
N ARG A 181 7.44 18.07 -0.73
CA ARG A 181 8.36 19.18 -0.39
C ARG A 181 8.05 20.49 -1.09
N GLU A 182 7.54 20.39 -2.31
CA GLU A 182 7.29 21.54 -3.15
C GLU A 182 5.78 21.73 -3.38
N PRO A 183 5.29 22.98 -3.37
CA PRO A 183 3.89 23.25 -3.70
C PRO A 183 3.55 22.77 -5.11
N LEU A 184 2.35 22.23 -5.27
CA LEU A 184 1.85 21.81 -6.57
C LEU A 184 1.58 23.05 -7.45
N GLU A 185 2.32 23.19 -8.53
CA GLU A 185 2.11 24.22 -9.54
C GLU A 185 1.13 23.77 -10.62
N MET A 186 0.32 24.70 -11.13
CA MET A 186 -0.62 24.44 -12.22
C MET A 186 -0.21 25.21 -13.49
N PRO A 187 -0.23 24.53 -14.65
CA PRO A 187 -0.65 23.15 -14.93
C PRO A 187 0.38 22.12 -14.43
N ALA A 188 -0.10 21.13 -13.67
CA ALA A 188 0.77 20.11 -13.10
C ALA A 188 1.34 19.19 -14.17
N SER A 189 2.63 18.83 -14.02
CA SER A 189 3.29 17.82 -14.84
C SER A 189 2.62 16.45 -14.71
N ARG A 190 2.87 15.54 -15.65
CA ARG A 190 2.35 14.17 -15.55
C ARG A 190 2.83 13.47 -14.28
N ALA A 191 4.11 13.64 -13.94
CA ALA A 191 4.71 13.09 -12.73
C ALA A 191 4.02 13.59 -11.45
N ALA A 192 3.84 14.91 -11.34
CA ALA A 192 3.13 15.50 -10.19
C ALA A 192 1.67 15.01 -10.08
N ARG A 193 0.96 14.88 -11.21
CA ARG A 193 -0.42 14.33 -11.21
C ARG A 193 -0.48 12.88 -10.75
N LEU A 194 0.48 12.05 -11.16
CA LEU A 194 0.56 10.65 -10.71
C LEU A 194 0.87 10.56 -9.21
N GLN A 195 1.77 11.38 -8.69
CA GLN A 195 2.04 11.47 -7.26
C GLN A 195 0.79 11.89 -6.47
N VAL A 196 0.05 12.89 -6.96
CA VAL A 196 -1.22 13.31 -6.34
C VAL A 196 -2.22 12.16 -6.28
N LEU A 197 -2.39 11.41 -7.37
CA LEU A 197 -3.31 10.27 -7.41
C LEU A 197 -2.86 9.14 -6.48
N ALA A 198 -1.56 8.80 -6.49
CA ALA A 198 -1.02 7.74 -5.63
C ALA A 198 -1.16 8.09 -4.14
N ARG A 199 -1.03 9.37 -3.78
CA ARG A 199 -1.11 9.83 -2.39
C ARG A 199 -2.51 10.23 -1.94
N GLY A 200 -3.39 10.55 -2.88
CA GLY A 200 -4.74 11.03 -2.59
C GLY A 200 -5.64 9.93 -2.03
N ASP A 201 -5.56 8.77 -2.61
CA ASP A 201 -6.30 7.58 -2.19
C ASP A 201 -5.42 6.36 -2.50
N GLU A 202 -4.83 5.79 -1.47
CA GLU A 202 -4.09 4.53 -1.60
C GLU A 202 -5.02 3.46 -2.17
N GLY A 203 -4.56 2.71 -3.13
CA GLY A 203 -5.36 1.72 -3.82
C GLY A 203 -6.32 2.24 -4.89
N PHE A 204 -6.48 3.55 -5.10
CA PHE A 204 -7.31 4.06 -6.19
C PHE A 204 -6.75 3.64 -7.55
N ILE A 205 -5.47 3.88 -7.80
CA ILE A 205 -4.79 3.48 -9.04
C ILE A 205 -4.75 1.95 -9.16
N LEU A 206 -4.45 1.24 -8.07
CA LEU A 206 -4.48 -0.21 -8.01
C LEU A 206 -5.88 -0.74 -8.31
N GLY A 207 -6.92 -0.12 -7.75
CA GLY A 207 -8.33 -0.44 -8.00
C GLY A 207 -8.71 -0.26 -9.47
N LEU A 208 -8.23 0.77 -10.14
CA LEU A 208 -8.41 0.96 -11.59
C LEU A 208 -7.76 -0.18 -12.39
N GLY A 209 -6.52 -0.54 -12.08
CA GLY A 209 -5.82 -1.66 -12.71
C GLY A 209 -6.57 -2.98 -12.50
N TYR A 210 -6.97 -3.27 -11.27
CA TYR A 210 -7.72 -4.47 -10.94
C TYR A 210 -9.10 -4.52 -11.62
N SER A 211 -9.81 -3.39 -11.69
CA SER A 211 -11.09 -3.31 -12.39
C SER A 211 -10.96 -3.61 -13.89
N THR A 212 -9.86 -3.18 -14.50
CA THR A 212 -9.53 -3.48 -15.89
C THR A 212 -9.33 -5.00 -16.08
N GLN A 213 -8.61 -5.65 -15.17
CA GLN A 213 -8.45 -7.12 -15.21
C GLN A 213 -9.77 -7.87 -15.06
N ARG A 214 -10.70 -7.35 -14.28
CA ARG A 214 -12.04 -7.94 -14.11
C ARG A 214 -12.98 -7.66 -15.27
N GLY A 215 -12.55 -6.92 -16.29
CA GLY A 215 -13.34 -6.61 -17.47
C GLY A 215 -14.41 -5.53 -17.24
N TYR A 216 -14.31 -4.75 -16.18
CA TYR A 216 -15.18 -3.61 -15.99
C TYR A 216 -14.94 -2.55 -17.08
N ALA A 217 -15.90 -1.69 -17.32
CA ALA A 217 -15.86 -0.68 -18.37
C ALA A 217 -15.73 -1.24 -19.81
N ARG A 218 -16.12 -2.49 -20.03
CA ARG A 218 -16.07 -3.20 -21.32
C ARG A 218 -14.67 -3.41 -21.92
N ASN A 219 -13.63 -3.12 -21.14
CA ASN A 219 -12.25 -3.35 -21.52
C ASN A 219 -11.70 -4.54 -20.74
N HIS A 220 -11.48 -5.66 -21.42
CA HIS A 220 -10.78 -6.79 -20.83
C HIS A 220 -9.28 -6.57 -20.94
N ALA A 221 -8.55 -6.87 -19.89
CA ALA A 221 -7.12 -6.96 -19.95
C ALA A 221 -6.72 -8.08 -20.93
N PHE A 222 -5.80 -7.79 -21.81
CA PHE A 222 -5.23 -8.78 -22.72
C PHE A 222 -4.38 -9.79 -21.95
N VAL A 223 -3.53 -9.28 -21.06
CA VAL A 223 -2.76 -10.06 -20.09
C VAL A 223 -2.74 -9.27 -18.80
N GLY A 224 -2.86 -9.95 -17.67
CA GLY A 224 -2.78 -9.28 -16.40
C GLY A 224 -2.34 -10.21 -15.28
N GLU A 225 -1.65 -9.67 -14.33
CA GLU A 225 -1.38 -10.35 -13.09
C GLU A 225 -1.46 -9.37 -11.91
N VAL A 226 -1.80 -9.90 -10.75
CA VAL A 226 -1.69 -9.21 -9.46
C VAL A 226 -0.69 -9.97 -8.61
N ARG A 227 0.27 -9.27 -8.06
CA ARG A 227 1.28 -9.76 -7.14
C ARG A 227 1.17 -9.05 -5.81
N ILE A 228 1.34 -9.81 -4.74
CA ILE A 228 1.50 -9.26 -3.38
C ILE A 228 2.70 -9.99 -2.78
N GLY A 229 3.62 -9.24 -2.23
CA GLY A 229 4.81 -9.84 -1.65
C GLY A 229 5.75 -8.84 -0.99
N LEU A 230 6.88 -9.32 -0.54
CA LEU A 230 7.89 -8.53 0.13
C LEU A 230 8.98 -8.11 -0.86
N VAL A 231 9.38 -6.84 -0.77
CA VAL A 231 10.45 -6.25 -1.59
C VAL A 231 11.47 -5.60 -0.65
N ASP A 232 12.75 -5.77 -0.96
CA ASP A 232 13.82 -5.13 -0.21
C ASP A 232 13.88 -3.63 -0.51
N VAL A 233 14.12 -2.84 0.52
CA VAL A 233 14.31 -1.40 0.44
C VAL A 233 15.77 -1.08 0.67
N GLU A 234 16.40 -0.45 -0.29
CA GLU A 234 17.81 -0.10 -0.26
C GLU A 234 18.01 1.41 -0.33
N MET A 235 19.10 1.89 0.24
CA MET A 235 19.50 3.28 0.16
C MET A 235 21.01 3.38 -0.11
N GLU A 236 21.37 4.17 -1.10
CA GLU A 236 22.76 4.50 -1.36
C GLU A 236 23.28 5.46 -0.30
N ILE A 237 24.43 5.13 0.27
CA ILE A 237 25.15 5.99 1.20
C ILE A 237 26.42 6.46 0.50
N PRO A 238 26.50 7.72 0.05
CA PRO A 238 27.62 8.24 -0.72
C PRO A 238 28.98 8.05 -0.02
N GLU A 239 29.00 8.20 1.31
CA GLU A 239 30.20 8.04 2.11
C GLU A 239 30.72 6.59 2.18
N LEU A 240 29.83 5.61 1.96
CA LEU A 240 30.19 4.19 1.93
C LEU A 240 30.48 3.70 0.53
N GLY A 241 29.95 4.36 -0.50
CA GLY A 241 30.10 3.96 -1.90
C GLY A 241 29.32 2.71 -2.28
N PHE A 242 28.34 2.30 -1.48
CA PHE A 242 27.44 1.18 -1.76
C PHE A 242 26.07 1.41 -1.10
N ALA A 243 25.06 0.67 -1.59
CA ALA A 243 23.72 0.68 -1.01
C ALA A 243 23.65 -0.22 0.23
N ILE A 244 22.89 0.22 1.22
CA ILE A 244 22.55 -0.58 2.41
C ILE A 244 21.08 -0.98 2.36
N SER A 245 20.77 -2.17 2.86
CA SER A 245 19.37 -2.57 3.06
C SER A 245 18.83 -1.92 4.32
N LEU A 246 17.68 -1.25 4.18
CA LEU A 246 16.93 -0.65 5.30
C LEU A 246 15.89 -1.62 5.87
N GLY A 247 15.55 -2.67 5.13
CA GLY A 247 14.53 -3.65 5.51
C GLY A 247 13.69 -4.08 4.31
N VAL A 248 12.49 -4.58 4.60
CA VAL A 248 11.54 -5.06 3.59
C VAL A 248 10.20 -4.39 3.79
N ILE A 249 9.49 -4.17 2.69
CA ILE A 249 8.11 -3.68 2.70
C ILE A 249 7.19 -4.65 1.95
N GLU A 250 5.92 -4.65 2.28
CA GLU A 250 4.90 -5.38 1.53
C GLU A 250 4.36 -4.49 0.42
N VAL A 251 4.34 -5.01 -0.81
CA VAL A 251 3.93 -4.29 -2.01
C VAL A 251 2.86 -5.08 -2.73
N THR A 252 1.83 -4.38 -3.21
CA THR A 252 0.87 -4.91 -4.18
C THR A 252 1.15 -4.32 -5.55
N GLU A 253 1.34 -5.18 -6.53
CA GLU A 253 1.57 -4.81 -7.92
C GLU A 253 0.48 -5.38 -8.82
N CYS A 254 -0.04 -4.58 -9.73
CA CYS A 254 -1.01 -5.01 -10.72
C CYS A 254 -0.53 -4.67 -12.13
N GLU A 255 -0.23 -5.69 -12.93
CA GLU A 255 0.14 -5.55 -14.34
C GLU A 255 -1.08 -5.80 -15.24
N THR A 256 -1.39 -4.88 -16.12
CA THR A 256 -2.43 -5.07 -17.13
C THR A 256 -1.96 -4.62 -18.50
N VAL A 257 -2.33 -5.37 -19.52
CA VAL A 257 -2.13 -5.03 -20.93
C VAL A 257 -3.48 -4.95 -21.60
N ASN A 258 -3.78 -3.82 -22.19
CA ASN A 258 -5.02 -3.60 -22.91
C ASN A 258 -4.68 -3.09 -24.32
N GLN A 259 -5.24 -3.74 -25.34
CA GLN A 259 -4.96 -3.39 -26.74
C GLN A 259 -5.37 -1.95 -27.12
N PHE A 260 -6.27 -1.33 -26.35
CA PHE A 260 -6.75 0.04 -26.64
C PHE A 260 -6.05 1.10 -25.79
N ILE A 261 -5.54 0.72 -24.61
CA ILE A 261 -4.98 1.67 -23.65
C ILE A 261 -3.47 1.49 -23.52
N GLY A 262 -2.93 0.38 -23.99
CA GLY A 262 -1.54 0.02 -23.82
C GLY A 262 -1.28 -0.76 -22.52
N CYS A 263 -0.04 -0.73 -22.06
CA CYS A 263 0.38 -1.41 -20.85
C CYS A 263 0.14 -0.53 -19.62
N LEU A 264 -0.46 -1.09 -18.59
CA LEU A 264 -0.67 -0.43 -17.30
C LEU A 264 -0.01 -1.24 -16.20
N LEU A 265 0.89 -0.59 -15.46
CA LEU A 265 1.50 -1.12 -14.26
C LEU A 265 1.08 -0.22 -13.08
N TYR A 266 0.53 -0.84 -12.06
CA TYR A 266 0.16 -0.16 -10.82
C TYR A 266 0.86 -0.81 -9.64
N THR A 267 1.52 0.00 -8.85
CA THR A 267 2.18 -0.40 -7.61
C THR A 267 1.68 0.48 -6.48
N SER A 268 1.46 -0.10 -5.33
CA SER A 268 1.06 0.61 -4.12
C SER A 268 1.87 0.09 -2.95
N ASP A 269 2.58 0.99 -2.28
CA ASP A 269 3.31 0.72 -1.05
C ASP A 269 3.50 1.99 -0.21
N ALA A 270 3.94 1.82 1.03
CA ALA A 270 4.20 2.92 1.94
C ALA A 270 5.49 3.69 1.63
N ALA A 271 6.39 3.12 0.83
CA ALA A 271 7.69 3.72 0.49
C ALA A 271 7.66 4.54 -0.80
N ASP A 272 6.59 4.44 -1.59
CA ASP A 272 6.43 5.09 -2.91
C ASP A 272 6.34 6.61 -2.89
N GLU A 273 6.63 7.21 -1.79
CA GLU A 273 6.36 8.60 -1.53
C GLU A 273 7.12 9.61 -2.37
N GLY A 274 8.32 9.31 -2.72
CA GLY A 274 9.14 10.23 -3.51
C GLY A 274 9.24 9.83 -4.98
N LEU A 275 8.85 8.63 -5.30
CA LEU A 275 9.25 7.98 -6.55
C LEU A 275 8.10 7.32 -7.31
N GLY A 276 6.85 7.47 -6.86
CA GLY A 276 5.66 6.85 -7.45
C GLY A 276 5.48 7.07 -8.96
N VAL A 277 6.47 7.62 -9.63
CA VAL A 277 6.41 7.96 -11.04
C VAL A 277 7.29 7.10 -11.89
N ASP A 278 8.34 6.51 -11.34
CA ASP A 278 9.30 5.73 -12.12
C ASP A 278 9.59 4.36 -11.52
N LEU A 279 8.55 3.65 -11.19
CA LEU A 279 8.68 2.26 -10.81
C LEU A 279 9.07 1.43 -12.03
N GLY A 280 10.37 1.28 -12.19
CA GLY A 280 10.94 0.45 -13.23
C GLY A 280 10.81 0.96 -14.66
N GLY A 281 10.57 2.26 -14.87
CA GLY A 281 10.52 2.86 -16.19
C GLY A 281 9.39 2.36 -17.08
N ARG A 282 8.31 1.87 -16.49
CA ARG A 282 7.12 1.39 -17.17
C ARG A 282 5.96 2.31 -16.89
N ARG A 283 5.29 2.71 -17.94
CA ARG A 283 4.32 3.79 -17.89
C ARG A 283 2.90 3.34 -17.70
N ILE A 284 2.20 4.22 -17.01
CA ILE A 284 0.76 4.33 -17.08
C ILE A 284 0.44 5.26 -18.26
N ILE A 285 -0.31 4.81 -19.21
CA ILE A 285 -0.90 5.64 -20.25
C ILE A 285 -2.35 5.88 -19.91
#